data_672d77616122ea4536d53f3f8df370bf
#
_entry.id   672d77616122ea4536d53f3f8df370bf
#
_cell.length_a   1.000
_cell.length_b   1.000
_cell.length_c   1.000
_cell.angle_alpha   90.00
_cell.angle_beta   90.00
_cell.angle_gamma   90.00
#
_symmetry.space_group_name_H-M   'P 1'
#
loop_
_entity.id
_entity.type
_entity.pdbx_description
1 polymer ?
#
loop_
_entity_poly.entity_id
_entity_poly.type
_entity_poly.pdbx_seq_one_letter_code
_entity_poly.pdbx_strand_id
1 'polypeptide(L)'
;MMAAAHAGRGVVVIDHAKSAGEKIRISGGGRCNFTNIGCGAAHFLSRNPHFAKSALTRYSQWDFLDLLARHAIPWHEKTLGQLFCDNSAKDIIAMLQAEMAAVGAQLRLRTSLLDLAKTDSGFRAVIKQDGTLHTLTPRHVIVACGGKSIPKMGATGLAYDIARQFGLAVTDTRAALVPFTFSDNPFAPLSGLATPVRARADGPPFDEAMLFTHRGLSGPAMLQISSYWTDGAPINVNLIPDGALFDALRDQRQVAGRKALKTVLAQHLPARLVDYLAPALPLDGNLADASDALLRDLCDRLENWELRPTGTEGYRTAEVTLGGVDTEGLSSQTMEAKTVPGLYFIGEAVDVTGWLGGYNFQWAWSSGWAAGVAIAGNSK
;
A
#
# COMPACT_ATOMS: atom_id res chain seq x y z
N MET A 1 15.11 -11.01 1.71
CA MET A 1 15.28 -11.82 2.96
C MET A 1 14.38 -13.04 2.94
N MET A 2 13.05 -12.91 2.84
CA MET A 2 12.12 -14.09 2.82
C MET A 2 12.51 -15.13 1.76
N ALA A 3 12.72 -14.72 0.52
CA ALA A 3 13.16 -15.65 -0.53
C ALA A 3 14.50 -16.35 -0.20
N ALA A 4 15.44 -15.62 0.37
CA ALA A 4 16.75 -16.18 0.74
C ALA A 4 16.67 -17.24 1.85
N ALA A 5 15.76 -17.04 2.81
CA ALA A 5 15.50 -18.02 3.87
C ALA A 5 14.96 -19.37 3.34
N HIS A 6 14.38 -19.38 2.13
CA HIS A 6 13.74 -20.57 1.55
C HIS A 6 14.44 -21.10 0.29
N ALA A 7 15.44 -20.40 -0.26
CA ALA A 7 16.12 -20.80 -1.50
C ALA A 7 17.26 -21.83 -1.30
N GLY A 8 17.53 -22.25 -0.08
CA GLY A 8 18.60 -23.18 0.23
C GLY A 8 19.95 -22.52 0.48
N ARG A 9 21.04 -23.28 0.28
CA ARG A 9 22.41 -22.81 0.57
C ARG A 9 23.02 -21.99 -0.56
N GLY A 10 24.01 -21.16 -0.22
CA GLY A 10 24.79 -20.40 -1.21
C GLY A 10 24.10 -19.14 -1.71
N VAL A 11 23.12 -18.61 -0.98
CA VAL A 11 22.40 -17.40 -1.33
C VAL A 11 23.13 -16.17 -0.82
N VAL A 12 23.26 -15.16 -1.69
CA VAL A 12 23.74 -13.82 -1.33
C VAL A 12 22.63 -12.81 -1.61
N VAL A 13 22.21 -12.08 -0.58
CA VAL A 13 21.33 -10.91 -0.70
C VAL A 13 22.19 -9.66 -0.74
N ILE A 14 22.02 -8.83 -1.75
CA ILE A 14 22.66 -7.53 -1.84
C ILE A 14 21.65 -6.42 -1.62
N ASP A 15 22.05 -5.39 -0.89
CA ASP A 15 21.23 -4.20 -0.66
C ASP A 15 22.14 -2.96 -0.63
N HIS A 16 21.78 -1.92 -1.38
CA HIS A 16 22.50 -0.65 -1.42
C HIS A 16 22.39 0.13 -0.10
N ALA A 17 21.39 -0.16 0.71
CA ALA A 17 21.13 0.50 1.97
C ALA A 17 22.21 0.22 3.03
N LYS A 18 22.31 1.12 4.00
CA LYS A 18 23.22 0.97 5.16
C LYS A 18 22.68 -0.02 6.20
N SER A 19 21.37 -0.25 6.18
CA SER A 19 20.67 -1.12 7.13
C SER A 19 19.67 -2.00 6.42
N ALA A 20 19.47 -3.21 6.91
CA ALA A 20 18.47 -4.11 6.36
C ALA A 20 17.04 -3.60 6.62
N GLY A 21 16.14 -3.81 5.64
CA GLY A 21 14.71 -3.63 5.81
C GLY A 21 14.26 -2.19 6.04
N GLU A 22 14.84 -1.21 5.34
CA GLU A 22 14.52 0.22 5.49
C GLU A 22 13.02 0.48 5.41
N LYS A 23 12.31 -0.10 4.42
CA LYS A 23 10.86 0.08 4.27
C LYS A 23 10.07 -0.57 5.42
N ILE A 24 10.54 -1.70 5.96
CA ILE A 24 9.96 -2.34 7.14
C ILE A 24 10.10 -1.42 8.36
N ARG A 25 11.29 -0.81 8.55
CA ARG A 25 11.59 0.05 9.70
C ARG A 25 10.65 1.22 9.87
N ILE A 26 10.23 1.86 8.78
CA ILE A 26 9.39 3.06 8.81
C ILE A 26 7.89 2.73 8.78
N SER A 27 7.53 1.52 8.36
CA SER A 27 6.13 1.14 8.19
C SER A 27 5.38 1.09 9.52
N GLY A 28 4.09 1.41 9.46
CA GLY A 28 3.22 1.36 10.63
C GLY A 28 3.71 2.20 11.81
N GLY A 29 4.36 3.35 11.56
CA GLY A 29 4.92 4.19 12.62
C GLY A 29 6.07 3.52 13.37
N GLY A 30 6.84 2.64 12.73
CA GLY A 30 7.96 1.91 13.31
C GLY A 30 7.58 0.59 14.00
N ARG A 31 6.31 0.16 13.87
CA ARG A 31 5.79 -1.12 14.42
C ARG A 31 5.52 -2.16 13.35
N CYS A 32 5.72 -1.86 12.09
CA CYS A 32 5.44 -2.70 10.93
C CYS A 32 4.00 -3.22 10.90
N ASN A 33 3.19 -2.70 9.99
CA ASN A 33 1.93 -3.33 9.62
C ASN A 33 2.24 -4.51 8.70
N PHE A 34 2.58 -5.67 9.29
CA PHE A 34 3.26 -6.76 8.59
C PHE A 34 2.32 -7.65 7.77
N THR A 35 1.02 -7.67 8.07
CA THR A 35 -0.01 -8.38 7.30
C THR A 35 -1.42 -7.92 7.70
N ASN A 36 -2.44 -8.54 7.11
CA ASN A 36 -3.85 -8.33 7.43
C ASN A 36 -4.55 -9.68 7.59
N ILE A 37 -5.41 -9.82 8.62
CA ILE A 37 -6.19 -11.05 8.86
C ILE A 37 -7.07 -11.38 7.65
N GLY A 38 -7.69 -10.36 7.04
CA GLY A 38 -8.55 -10.50 5.87
C GLY A 38 -7.81 -10.65 4.53
N CYS A 39 -6.49 -10.90 4.54
CA CYS A 39 -5.71 -10.92 3.30
C CYS A 39 -6.20 -12.00 2.33
N GLY A 40 -6.57 -11.58 1.13
CA GLY A 40 -7.02 -12.43 0.05
C GLY A 40 -6.84 -11.75 -1.30
N ALA A 41 -6.89 -12.50 -2.41
CA ALA A 41 -6.58 -12.01 -3.74
C ALA A 41 -7.45 -10.83 -4.22
N ALA A 42 -8.66 -10.69 -3.68
CA ALA A 42 -9.57 -9.58 -3.99
C ALA A 42 -9.06 -8.20 -3.51
N HIS A 43 -8.09 -8.17 -2.62
CA HIS A 43 -7.50 -6.95 -2.07
C HIS A 43 -6.27 -6.47 -2.86
N PHE A 44 -6.03 -7.03 -4.04
CA PHE A 44 -4.88 -6.69 -4.89
C PHE A 44 -5.32 -6.23 -6.27
N LEU A 45 -4.72 -5.14 -6.72
CA LEU A 45 -4.83 -4.63 -8.09
C LEU A 45 -3.71 -5.24 -8.94
N SER A 46 -4.06 -5.70 -10.12
CA SER A 46 -3.14 -6.23 -11.14
C SER A 46 -3.91 -6.30 -12.45
N ARG A 47 -3.24 -6.23 -13.60
CA ARG A 47 -3.85 -6.57 -14.90
C ARG A 47 -4.39 -7.99 -14.91
N ASN A 48 -3.72 -8.91 -14.20
CA ASN A 48 -4.21 -10.27 -13.99
C ASN A 48 -4.65 -10.45 -12.53
N PRO A 49 -5.94 -10.29 -12.20
CA PRO A 49 -6.43 -10.36 -10.81
C PRO A 49 -6.29 -11.75 -10.17
N HIS A 50 -5.89 -12.76 -10.97
CA HIS A 50 -5.70 -14.12 -10.51
C HIS A 50 -4.25 -14.46 -10.18
N PHE A 51 -3.29 -13.63 -10.60
CA PHE A 51 -1.87 -13.95 -10.50
C PHE A 51 -1.43 -14.20 -9.04
N ALA A 52 -1.84 -13.35 -8.12
CA ALA A 52 -1.43 -13.43 -6.71
C ALA A 52 -1.99 -14.65 -5.97
N LYS A 53 -3.10 -15.26 -6.44
CA LYS A 53 -3.82 -16.33 -5.74
C LYS A 53 -2.91 -17.49 -5.32
N SER A 54 -2.08 -17.98 -6.23
CA SER A 54 -1.23 -19.15 -5.96
C SER A 54 -0.23 -18.90 -4.82
N ALA A 55 0.47 -17.79 -4.85
CA ALA A 55 1.46 -17.46 -3.82
C ALA A 55 0.79 -17.17 -2.47
N LEU A 56 -0.31 -16.39 -2.44
CA LEU A 56 -1.05 -16.05 -1.23
C LEU A 56 -1.69 -17.27 -0.56
N THR A 57 -2.13 -18.27 -1.34
CA THR A 57 -2.71 -19.49 -0.77
C THR A 57 -1.66 -20.42 -0.19
N ARG A 58 -0.47 -20.52 -0.82
CA ARG A 58 0.61 -21.40 -0.39
C ARG A 58 1.46 -20.85 0.75
N TYR A 59 1.48 -19.53 0.91
CA TYR A 59 2.08 -18.84 2.04
C TYR A 59 1.16 -17.69 2.43
N SER A 60 0.24 -17.97 3.33
CA SER A 60 -0.80 -17.08 3.78
C SER A 60 -0.34 -16.18 4.94
N GLN A 61 -1.21 -15.29 5.39
CA GLN A 61 -1.02 -14.53 6.61
C GLN A 61 -0.86 -15.42 7.86
N TRP A 62 -1.49 -16.59 7.86
CA TRP A 62 -1.39 -17.54 8.97
C TRP A 62 -0.01 -18.16 9.04
N ASP A 63 0.59 -18.52 7.90
CA ASP A 63 1.98 -19.02 7.83
C ASP A 63 2.98 -17.96 8.34
N PHE A 64 2.72 -16.67 8.06
CA PHE A 64 3.55 -15.60 8.59
C PHE A 64 3.36 -15.41 10.09
N LEU A 65 2.13 -15.54 10.61
CA LEU A 65 1.86 -15.53 12.05
C LEU A 65 2.53 -16.70 12.78
N ASP A 66 2.51 -17.89 12.19
CA ASP A 66 3.25 -19.05 12.72
C ASP A 66 4.77 -18.78 12.76
N LEU A 67 5.31 -18.06 11.76
CA LEU A 67 6.71 -17.63 11.78
C LEU A 67 6.98 -16.67 12.94
N LEU A 68 6.11 -15.68 13.19
CA LEU A 68 6.23 -14.78 14.34
C LEU A 68 6.18 -15.55 15.66
N ALA A 69 5.28 -16.52 15.77
CA ALA A 69 5.13 -17.35 16.97
C ALA A 69 6.40 -18.16 17.27
N ARG A 70 7.04 -18.74 16.25
CA ARG A 70 8.34 -19.46 16.41
C ARG A 70 9.46 -18.56 16.92
N HIS A 71 9.40 -17.26 16.61
CA HIS A 71 10.36 -16.26 17.08
C HIS A 71 9.90 -15.49 18.31
N ALA A 72 8.78 -15.88 18.93
CA ALA A 72 8.19 -15.24 20.09
C ALA A 72 7.99 -13.72 19.92
N ILE A 73 7.60 -13.26 18.73
CA ILE A 73 7.34 -11.86 18.43
C ILE A 73 5.88 -11.54 18.76
N PRO A 74 5.61 -10.69 19.77
CA PRO A 74 4.25 -10.29 20.14
C PRO A 74 3.68 -9.29 19.12
N TRP A 75 2.37 -9.39 18.89
CA TRP A 75 1.65 -8.55 17.96
C TRP A 75 0.20 -8.31 18.42
N HIS A 76 -0.43 -7.28 17.85
CA HIS A 76 -1.84 -6.98 18.06
C HIS A 76 -2.54 -6.63 16.75
N GLU A 77 -3.85 -6.87 16.75
CA GLU A 77 -4.75 -6.32 15.72
C GLU A 77 -5.14 -4.89 16.10
N LYS A 78 -5.14 -3.99 15.13
CA LYS A 78 -5.58 -2.60 15.32
C LYS A 78 -6.99 -2.42 14.79
N THR A 79 -7.15 -1.98 13.55
CA THR A 79 -8.44 -1.78 12.90
C THR A 79 -8.45 -2.50 11.56
N LEU A 80 -9.62 -2.96 11.12
CA LEU A 80 -9.80 -3.55 9.80
C LEU A 80 -8.84 -4.73 9.52
N GLY A 81 -8.54 -5.53 10.52
CA GLY A 81 -7.68 -6.71 10.37
C GLY A 81 -6.19 -6.42 10.25
N GLN A 82 -5.75 -5.18 10.44
CA GLN A 82 -4.34 -4.78 10.32
C GLN A 82 -3.54 -5.28 11.52
N LEU A 83 -2.44 -6.00 11.28
CA LEU A 83 -1.59 -6.57 12.32
C LEU A 83 -0.24 -5.84 12.45
N PHE A 84 0.09 -5.49 13.68
CA PHE A 84 1.30 -4.73 14.04
C PHE A 84 2.13 -5.46 15.09
N CYS A 85 3.46 -5.34 15.02
CA CYS A 85 4.32 -5.72 16.15
C CYS A 85 4.06 -4.83 17.36
N ASP A 86 4.06 -5.42 18.55
CA ASP A 86 3.88 -4.66 19.80
C ASP A 86 5.07 -3.75 20.09
N ASN A 87 6.27 -4.23 19.87
CA ASN A 87 7.50 -3.53 20.24
C ASN A 87 8.07 -2.71 19.07
N SER A 88 8.54 -3.36 18.03
CA SER A 88 9.29 -2.69 16.96
C SER A 88 9.23 -3.45 15.62
N ALA A 89 9.23 -2.71 14.52
CA ALA A 89 9.48 -3.23 13.18
C ALA A 89 10.85 -3.95 13.06
N LYS A 90 11.79 -3.66 13.96
CA LYS A 90 13.10 -4.33 14.00
C LYS A 90 13.00 -5.81 14.33
N ASP A 91 11.96 -6.24 15.04
CA ASP A 91 11.76 -7.64 15.41
C ASP A 91 11.51 -8.48 14.15
N ILE A 92 10.71 -7.98 13.20
CA ILE A 92 10.53 -8.62 11.89
C ILE A 92 11.86 -8.72 11.12
N ILE A 93 12.68 -7.67 11.15
CA ILE A 93 13.96 -7.66 10.45
C ILE A 93 14.91 -8.68 11.08
N ALA A 94 15.00 -8.71 12.42
CA ALA A 94 15.84 -9.67 13.14
C ALA A 94 15.40 -11.12 12.88
N MET A 95 14.10 -11.37 12.89
CA MET A 95 13.52 -12.67 12.53
C MET A 95 13.94 -13.11 11.12
N LEU A 96 13.75 -12.26 10.12
CA LEU A 96 14.11 -12.59 8.74
C LEU A 96 15.62 -12.80 8.56
N GLN A 97 16.45 -12.07 9.30
CA GLN A 97 17.90 -12.28 9.32
C GLN A 97 18.28 -13.59 9.99
N ALA A 98 17.60 -13.97 11.07
CA ALA A 98 17.81 -15.27 11.73
C ALA A 98 17.43 -16.44 10.82
N GLU A 99 16.29 -16.36 10.12
CA GLU A 99 15.88 -17.38 9.14
C GLU A 99 16.89 -17.50 7.99
N MET A 100 17.43 -16.38 7.49
CA MET A 100 18.51 -16.39 6.50
C MET A 100 19.78 -17.05 7.04
N ALA A 101 20.19 -16.71 8.26
CA ALA A 101 21.39 -17.24 8.88
C ALA A 101 21.27 -18.76 9.11
N ALA A 102 20.10 -19.26 9.47
CA ALA A 102 19.84 -20.69 9.68
C ALA A 102 20.13 -21.54 8.43
N VAL A 103 19.96 -20.97 7.22
CA VAL A 103 20.28 -21.65 5.95
C VAL A 103 21.65 -21.25 5.38
N GLY A 104 22.41 -20.41 6.07
CA GLY A 104 23.72 -19.93 5.62
C GLY A 104 23.68 -18.87 4.51
N ALA A 105 22.55 -18.17 4.33
CA ALA A 105 22.45 -17.08 3.39
C ALA A 105 23.18 -15.83 3.92
N GLN A 106 23.86 -15.11 3.01
CA GLN A 106 24.64 -13.90 3.33
C GLN A 106 23.88 -12.64 2.97
N LEU A 107 23.94 -11.62 3.83
CA LEU A 107 23.45 -10.27 3.53
C LEU A 107 24.65 -9.33 3.36
N ARG A 108 24.75 -8.70 2.18
CA ARG A 108 25.76 -7.68 1.86
C ARG A 108 25.07 -6.33 1.71
N LEU A 109 25.17 -5.51 2.73
CA LEU A 109 24.71 -4.12 2.72
C LEU A 109 25.72 -3.22 1.98
N ARG A 110 25.31 -1.99 1.66
CA ARG A 110 26.10 -1.01 0.88
C ARG A 110 26.62 -1.59 -0.43
N THR A 111 25.82 -2.47 -1.02
CA THR A 111 26.17 -3.21 -2.20
C THR A 111 25.17 -2.93 -3.31
N SER A 112 25.63 -2.33 -4.38
CA SER A 112 24.81 -1.97 -5.55
C SER A 112 25.10 -2.92 -6.71
N LEU A 113 24.06 -3.31 -7.44
CA LEU A 113 24.17 -3.97 -8.74
C LEU A 113 24.52 -2.90 -9.78
N LEU A 114 25.58 -3.15 -10.58
CA LEU A 114 25.99 -2.27 -11.67
C LEU A 114 25.68 -2.85 -13.06
N ASP A 115 25.82 -4.18 -13.19
CA ASP A 115 25.56 -4.87 -14.45
C ASP A 115 25.03 -6.28 -14.17
N LEU A 116 24.14 -6.75 -15.03
CA LEU A 116 23.57 -8.10 -14.98
C LEU A 116 23.47 -8.63 -16.41
N ALA A 117 24.14 -9.74 -16.69
CA ALA A 117 24.10 -10.39 -17.99
C ALA A 117 23.75 -11.88 -17.87
N LYS A 118 23.00 -12.42 -18.84
CA LYS A 118 22.75 -13.86 -18.96
C LYS A 118 24.00 -14.55 -19.50
N THR A 119 24.28 -15.75 -19.00
CA THR A 119 25.33 -16.65 -19.48
C THR A 119 24.75 -18.04 -19.73
N ASP A 120 25.50 -18.92 -20.34
CA ASP A 120 25.06 -20.30 -20.60
C ASP A 120 24.71 -21.07 -19.32
N SER A 121 25.42 -20.79 -18.22
CA SER A 121 25.28 -21.50 -16.93
C SER A 121 24.45 -20.74 -15.87
N GLY A 122 23.92 -19.55 -16.21
CA GLY A 122 23.19 -18.71 -15.26
C GLY A 122 23.32 -17.23 -15.57
N PHE A 123 23.92 -16.45 -14.67
CA PHE A 123 24.09 -15.01 -14.82
C PHE A 123 25.48 -14.56 -14.39
N ARG A 124 25.91 -13.43 -14.90
CA ARG A 124 27.06 -12.65 -14.41
C ARG A 124 26.54 -11.34 -13.85
N ALA A 125 26.78 -11.10 -12.57
CA ALA A 125 26.41 -9.87 -11.90
C ALA A 125 27.65 -9.11 -11.45
N VAL A 126 27.82 -7.87 -11.89
CA VAL A 126 28.85 -6.95 -11.40
C VAL A 126 28.24 -6.10 -10.29
N ILE A 127 28.83 -6.19 -9.12
CA ILE A 127 28.38 -5.46 -7.93
C ILE A 127 29.48 -4.54 -7.41
N LYS A 128 29.08 -3.45 -6.76
CA LYS A 128 30.00 -2.54 -6.06
C LYS A 128 29.67 -2.55 -4.59
N GLN A 129 30.62 -3.00 -3.77
CA GLN A 129 30.51 -3.03 -2.31
C GLN A 129 31.60 -2.14 -1.70
N ASP A 130 31.20 -1.14 -0.91
CA ASP A 130 32.12 -0.18 -0.26
C ASP A 130 33.19 0.39 -1.21
N GLY A 131 32.82 0.67 -2.46
CA GLY A 131 33.70 1.20 -3.50
C GLY A 131 34.41 0.16 -4.35
N THR A 132 34.50 -1.10 -3.91
CA THR A 132 35.18 -2.20 -4.60
C THR A 132 34.23 -2.96 -5.52
N LEU A 133 34.73 -3.30 -6.72
CA LEU A 133 33.99 -4.10 -7.70
C LEU A 133 34.20 -5.58 -7.45
N HIS A 134 33.09 -6.34 -7.52
CA HIS A 134 33.11 -7.80 -7.46
C HIS A 134 32.23 -8.37 -8.57
N THR A 135 32.58 -9.54 -9.07
CA THR A 135 31.76 -10.30 -10.00
C THR A 135 31.21 -11.54 -9.30
N LEU A 136 29.90 -11.72 -9.40
CA LEU A 136 29.20 -12.92 -8.96
C LEU A 136 28.68 -13.68 -10.20
N THR A 137 28.66 -15.02 -10.12
CA THR A 137 28.16 -15.88 -11.19
C THR A 137 27.03 -16.79 -10.66
N PRO A 138 25.87 -16.22 -10.32
CA PRO A 138 24.75 -17.00 -9.78
C PRO A 138 24.02 -17.79 -10.87
N ARG A 139 23.50 -18.97 -10.54
CA ARG A 139 22.57 -19.71 -11.39
C ARG A 139 21.19 -19.04 -11.47
N HIS A 140 20.76 -18.44 -10.37
CA HIS A 140 19.46 -17.80 -10.22
C HIS A 140 19.61 -16.37 -9.72
N VAL A 141 18.76 -15.47 -10.20
CA VAL A 141 18.66 -14.07 -9.74
C VAL A 141 17.23 -13.77 -9.35
N ILE A 142 17.05 -13.28 -8.13
CA ILE A 142 15.75 -12.78 -7.65
C ILE A 142 15.80 -11.25 -7.57
N VAL A 143 14.98 -10.57 -8.37
CA VAL A 143 14.81 -9.13 -8.35
C VAL A 143 13.75 -8.77 -7.30
N ALA A 144 14.20 -8.19 -6.20
CA ALA A 144 13.39 -7.88 -5.00
C ALA A 144 13.56 -6.42 -4.56
N CYS A 145 13.96 -5.53 -5.46
CA CYS A 145 14.29 -4.14 -5.13
C CYS A 145 13.08 -3.20 -5.12
N GLY A 146 11.85 -3.75 -5.23
CA GLY A 146 10.62 -2.98 -5.13
C GLY A 146 10.33 -2.09 -6.33
N GLY A 147 9.42 -1.12 -6.15
CA GLY A 147 9.01 -0.15 -7.14
C GLY A 147 9.73 1.19 -7.04
N LYS A 148 9.00 2.30 -7.32
CA LYS A 148 9.51 3.67 -7.33
C LYS A 148 9.11 4.49 -6.10
N SER A 149 8.28 3.94 -5.21
CA SER A 149 7.76 4.67 -4.05
C SER A 149 8.86 5.02 -3.06
N ILE A 150 8.79 6.24 -2.52
CA ILE A 150 9.74 6.84 -1.56
C ILE A 150 11.19 6.84 -2.09
N PRO A 151 11.51 7.63 -3.15
CA PRO A 151 12.85 7.66 -3.76
C PRO A 151 13.97 8.00 -2.78
N LYS A 152 13.67 8.74 -1.70
CA LYS A 152 14.64 9.05 -0.64
C LYS A 152 15.20 7.81 0.07
N MET A 153 14.53 6.68 -0.03
CA MET A 153 14.98 5.38 0.49
C MET A 153 15.72 4.54 -0.56
N GLY A 154 16.05 5.13 -1.69
CA GLY A 154 16.81 4.47 -2.76
C GLY A 154 15.97 3.71 -3.78
N ALA A 155 14.65 3.91 -3.80
CA ALA A 155 13.80 3.37 -4.85
C ALA A 155 14.11 4.06 -6.19
N THR A 156 14.56 3.30 -7.20
CA THR A 156 15.02 3.84 -8.50
C THR A 156 14.24 3.31 -9.69
N GLY A 157 13.47 2.24 -9.51
CA GLY A 157 12.85 1.51 -10.62
C GLY A 157 13.77 0.48 -11.28
N LEU A 158 14.90 0.15 -10.66
CA LEU A 158 15.87 -0.84 -11.14
C LEU A 158 15.24 -2.17 -11.56
N ALA A 159 14.19 -2.62 -10.85
CA ALA A 159 13.45 -3.83 -11.22
C ALA A 159 12.89 -3.76 -12.64
N TYR A 160 12.38 -2.59 -13.02
CA TYR A 160 11.77 -2.37 -14.35
C TYR A 160 12.81 -2.28 -15.45
N ASP A 161 13.99 -1.72 -15.14
CA ASP A 161 15.10 -1.65 -16.09
C ASP A 161 15.66 -3.06 -16.35
N ILE A 162 15.82 -3.88 -15.30
CA ILE A 162 16.20 -5.28 -15.44
C ILE A 162 15.14 -6.06 -16.24
N ALA A 163 13.86 -5.87 -15.95
CA ALA A 163 12.78 -6.53 -16.69
C ALA A 163 12.85 -6.23 -18.21
N ARG A 164 12.97 -4.95 -18.57
CA ARG A 164 13.09 -4.50 -19.98
C ARG A 164 14.37 -5.03 -20.64
N GLN A 165 15.49 -5.03 -19.93
CA GLN A 165 16.78 -5.56 -20.42
C GLN A 165 16.64 -7.03 -20.83
N PHE A 166 15.83 -7.81 -20.11
CA PHE A 166 15.57 -9.23 -20.41
C PHE A 166 14.30 -9.47 -21.25
N GLY A 167 13.75 -8.42 -21.87
CA GLY A 167 12.61 -8.54 -22.80
C GLY A 167 11.26 -8.77 -22.13
N LEU A 168 11.15 -8.53 -20.82
CA LEU A 168 9.87 -8.61 -20.11
C LEU A 168 9.12 -7.28 -20.21
N ALA A 169 7.82 -7.34 -20.42
CA ALA A 169 6.96 -6.16 -20.38
C ALA A 169 6.84 -5.59 -18.97
N VAL A 170 6.68 -4.27 -18.89
CA VAL A 170 6.38 -3.54 -17.66
C VAL A 170 5.12 -2.73 -17.90
N THR A 171 4.12 -2.89 -17.06
CA THR A 171 2.88 -2.13 -17.13
C THR A 171 3.12 -0.67 -16.75
N ASP A 172 2.21 0.23 -17.09
CA ASP A 172 2.29 1.63 -16.69
C ASP A 172 2.35 1.74 -15.17
N THR A 173 3.40 2.41 -14.68
CA THR A 173 3.63 2.57 -13.26
C THR A 173 3.19 3.94 -12.78
N ARG A 174 2.44 4.01 -11.68
CA ARG A 174 2.04 5.26 -11.03
C ARG A 174 2.14 5.16 -9.51
N ALA A 175 2.18 6.32 -8.85
CA ALA A 175 2.09 6.40 -7.39
C ALA A 175 0.70 5.93 -6.94
N ALA A 176 0.65 5.09 -5.90
CA ALA A 176 -0.58 4.60 -5.29
C ALA A 176 -0.48 4.60 -3.77
N LEU A 177 -1.63 4.51 -3.09
CA LEU A 177 -1.73 4.79 -1.66
C LEU A 177 -1.05 6.13 -1.34
N VAL A 178 -1.52 7.19 -2.03
CA VAL A 178 -0.88 8.51 -2.09
C VAL A 178 -1.91 9.62 -1.85
N PRO A 179 -1.57 10.71 -1.11
CA PRO A 179 -2.46 11.84 -0.91
C PRO A 179 -2.82 12.54 -2.22
N PHE A 180 -4.06 13.02 -2.31
CA PHE A 180 -4.54 13.88 -3.38
C PHE A 180 -4.10 15.33 -3.18
N THR A 181 -3.85 16.03 -4.29
CA THR A 181 -3.58 17.47 -4.31
C THR A 181 -4.68 18.23 -5.03
N PHE A 182 -4.87 19.48 -4.62
CA PHE A 182 -5.84 20.39 -5.20
C PHE A 182 -5.18 21.73 -5.49
N SER A 183 -5.50 22.35 -6.63
CA SER A 183 -5.06 23.70 -6.95
C SER A 183 -5.60 24.68 -5.91
N ASP A 184 -4.85 25.74 -5.64
CA ASP A 184 -5.22 26.85 -4.74
C ASP A 184 -5.44 26.44 -3.28
N ASN A 185 -5.12 25.18 -2.92
CA ASN A 185 -5.21 24.64 -1.56
C ASN A 185 -6.56 24.95 -0.84
N PRO A 186 -7.71 24.59 -1.42
CA PRO A 186 -9.02 24.99 -0.89
C PRO A 186 -9.25 24.49 0.54
N PHE A 187 -8.60 23.40 0.92
CA PHE A 187 -8.75 22.78 2.24
C PHE A 187 -7.74 23.27 3.29
N ALA A 188 -6.92 24.28 2.98
CA ALA A 188 -5.97 24.83 3.95
C ALA A 188 -6.62 25.24 5.29
N PRO A 189 -7.83 25.86 5.31
CA PRO A 189 -8.53 26.18 6.57
C PRO A 189 -8.90 24.96 7.41
N LEU A 190 -8.98 23.76 6.82
CA LEU A 190 -9.31 22.50 7.48
C LEU A 190 -8.08 21.66 7.85
N SER A 191 -6.88 22.11 7.52
CA SER A 191 -5.65 21.34 7.74
C SER A 191 -5.55 20.78 9.17
N GLY A 192 -5.24 19.49 9.27
CA GLY A 192 -5.17 18.72 10.52
C GLY A 192 -6.51 18.13 10.98
N LEU A 193 -7.63 18.47 10.36
CA LEU A 193 -8.93 17.87 10.65
C LEU A 193 -9.00 16.47 10.03
N ALA A 194 -9.46 15.49 10.81
CA ALA A 194 -9.82 14.17 10.33
C ALA A 194 -11.30 13.89 10.61
N THR A 195 -11.95 13.16 9.69
CA THR A 195 -13.36 12.76 9.83
C THR A 195 -13.59 11.40 9.18
N PRO A 196 -14.41 10.52 9.76
CA PRO A 196 -14.86 9.29 9.09
C PRO A 196 -15.63 9.64 7.82
N VAL A 197 -15.38 8.90 6.75
CA VAL A 197 -16.09 9.07 5.47
C VAL A 197 -16.26 7.71 4.79
N ARG A 198 -17.17 7.64 3.83
CA ARG A 198 -17.13 6.64 2.77
C ARG A 198 -16.64 7.32 1.49
N ALA A 199 -15.49 6.90 1.01
CA ALA A 199 -14.90 7.50 -0.20
C ALA A 199 -14.86 6.50 -1.36
N ARG A 200 -15.01 7.01 -2.58
CA ARG A 200 -15.00 6.21 -3.81
C ARG A 200 -14.36 6.97 -4.98
N ALA A 201 -13.61 6.24 -5.81
CA ALA A 201 -13.22 6.59 -7.18
C ALA A 201 -13.78 5.50 -8.13
N ASP A 202 -13.02 5.04 -9.13
CA ASP A 202 -13.46 3.98 -10.07
C ASP A 202 -13.38 2.55 -9.48
N GLY A 203 -13.29 2.42 -8.17
CA GLY A 203 -13.16 1.15 -7.46
C GLY A 203 -14.22 0.94 -6.39
N PRO A 204 -13.99 -0.01 -5.47
CA PRO A 204 -14.86 -0.20 -4.32
C PRO A 204 -14.84 1.03 -3.40
N PRO A 205 -15.92 1.26 -2.64
CA PRO A 205 -15.92 2.28 -1.59
C PRO A 205 -15.07 1.83 -0.40
N PHE A 206 -14.51 2.82 0.31
CA PHE A 206 -13.75 2.62 1.54
C PHE A 206 -14.30 3.45 2.68
N ASP A 207 -14.64 2.78 3.79
CA ASP A 207 -15.17 3.37 5.03
C ASP A 207 -14.04 3.57 6.02
N GLU A 208 -13.31 4.68 5.90
CA GLU A 208 -12.16 5.00 6.74
C GLU A 208 -12.06 6.51 6.99
N ALA A 209 -11.06 6.96 7.73
CA ALA A 209 -10.86 8.38 7.98
C ALA A 209 -10.28 9.09 6.73
N MET A 210 -10.82 10.28 6.45
CA MET A 210 -10.22 11.29 5.57
C MET A 210 -9.53 12.35 6.42
N LEU A 211 -8.34 12.77 6.00
CA LEU A 211 -7.55 13.81 6.64
C LEU A 211 -7.36 15.00 5.70
N PHE A 212 -7.75 16.17 6.14
CA PHE A 212 -7.45 17.42 5.45
C PHE A 212 -6.00 17.85 5.71
N THR A 213 -5.28 18.18 4.65
CA THR A 213 -3.89 18.65 4.73
C THR A 213 -3.78 20.05 4.10
N HIS A 214 -2.64 20.68 4.29
CA HIS A 214 -2.36 21.99 3.64
C HIS A 214 -2.20 21.88 2.12
N ARG A 215 -2.15 20.68 1.53
CA ARG A 215 -2.01 20.43 0.08
C ARG A 215 -3.24 19.80 -0.56
N GLY A 216 -4.14 19.27 0.25
CA GLY A 216 -5.31 18.55 -0.23
C GLY A 216 -5.83 17.53 0.77
N LEU A 217 -6.03 16.29 0.33
CA LEU A 217 -6.68 15.25 1.11
C LEU A 217 -5.78 14.02 1.25
N SER A 218 -5.70 13.49 2.46
CA SER A 218 -4.96 12.30 2.85
C SER A 218 -5.82 11.45 3.80
N GLY A 219 -5.21 10.58 4.55
CA GLY A 219 -5.88 9.63 5.43
C GLY A 219 -6.23 8.34 4.72
N PRO A 220 -6.54 7.28 5.47
CA PRO A 220 -6.70 5.94 4.91
C PRO A 220 -7.68 5.86 3.75
N ALA A 221 -8.87 6.46 3.85
CA ALA A 221 -9.88 6.45 2.78
C ALA A 221 -9.33 7.04 1.47
N MET A 222 -8.63 8.18 1.56
CA MET A 222 -8.05 8.85 0.38
C MET A 222 -6.90 8.06 -0.22
N LEU A 223 -6.04 7.47 0.62
CA LEU A 223 -4.94 6.62 0.16
C LEU A 223 -5.48 5.40 -0.59
N GLN A 224 -6.50 4.72 -0.07
CA GLN A 224 -7.15 3.58 -0.73
C GLN A 224 -7.67 3.93 -2.11
N ILE A 225 -8.53 4.96 -2.20
CA ILE A 225 -9.17 5.32 -3.48
C ILE A 225 -8.19 5.90 -4.51
N SER A 226 -7.02 6.41 -4.07
CA SER A 226 -6.00 6.91 -4.99
C SER A 226 -5.45 5.82 -5.91
N SER A 227 -5.48 4.56 -5.48
CA SER A 227 -5.09 3.41 -6.29
C SER A 227 -6.07 3.13 -7.44
N TYR A 228 -7.30 3.62 -7.34
CA TYR A 228 -8.37 3.45 -8.33
C TYR A 228 -8.66 4.74 -9.12
N TRP A 229 -8.07 5.85 -8.72
CA TRP A 229 -8.33 7.14 -9.35
C TRP A 229 -7.57 7.30 -10.67
N THR A 230 -8.21 7.89 -11.66
CA THR A 230 -7.62 8.28 -12.94
C THR A 230 -7.50 9.80 -13.00
N ASP A 231 -6.39 10.31 -13.54
CA ASP A 231 -6.10 11.75 -13.59
C ASP A 231 -7.27 12.55 -14.20
N GLY A 232 -7.71 13.56 -13.48
CA GLY A 232 -8.83 14.44 -13.85
C GLY A 232 -10.23 13.91 -13.53
N ALA A 233 -10.36 12.63 -13.13
CA ALA A 233 -11.66 12.08 -12.71
C ALA A 233 -12.10 12.65 -11.35
N PRO A 234 -13.42 12.78 -11.11
CA PRO A 234 -13.92 13.14 -9.78
C PRO A 234 -13.75 11.97 -8.80
N ILE A 235 -13.74 12.32 -7.52
CA ILE A 235 -13.93 11.39 -6.41
C ILE A 235 -15.22 11.77 -5.68
N ASN A 236 -15.91 10.78 -5.11
CA ASN A 236 -17.11 11.01 -4.30
C ASN A 236 -16.78 10.72 -2.84
N VAL A 237 -17.22 11.62 -1.96
CA VAL A 237 -17.02 11.52 -0.51
C VAL A 237 -18.37 11.64 0.18
N ASN A 238 -18.79 10.58 0.87
CA ASN A 238 -19.93 10.63 1.78
C ASN A 238 -19.41 10.99 3.19
N LEU A 239 -19.81 12.15 3.68
CA LEU A 239 -19.43 12.70 5.00
C LEU A 239 -20.28 12.14 6.15
N ILE A 240 -21.34 11.41 5.84
CA ILE A 240 -22.30 10.83 6.81
C ILE A 240 -22.54 9.34 6.49
N PRO A 241 -21.49 8.50 6.52
CA PRO A 241 -21.53 7.13 5.99
C PRO A 241 -22.49 6.19 6.72
N ASP A 242 -22.94 6.53 7.92
CA ASP A 242 -23.95 5.77 8.68
C ASP A 242 -25.38 6.00 8.21
N GLY A 243 -25.63 7.05 7.38
CA GLY A 243 -26.95 7.35 6.82
C GLY A 243 -28.00 7.82 7.84
N ALA A 244 -27.62 8.01 9.11
CA ALA A 244 -28.56 8.30 10.19
C ALA A 244 -28.95 9.78 10.33
N LEU A 245 -28.28 10.68 9.61
CA LEU A 245 -28.40 12.13 9.82
C LEU A 245 -29.82 12.64 9.58
N PHE A 246 -30.49 12.18 8.53
CA PHE A 246 -31.85 12.66 8.20
C PHE A 246 -32.84 12.41 9.34
N ASP A 247 -32.89 11.19 9.87
CA ASP A 247 -33.77 10.85 10.97
C ASP A 247 -33.38 11.58 12.26
N ALA A 248 -32.09 11.68 12.54
CA ALA A 248 -31.57 12.43 13.68
C ALA A 248 -32.00 13.91 13.65
N LEU A 249 -31.93 14.56 12.49
CA LEU A 249 -32.37 15.96 12.33
C LEU A 249 -33.89 16.10 12.50
N ARG A 250 -34.69 15.16 11.98
CA ARG A 250 -36.16 15.13 12.18
C ARG A 250 -36.53 14.98 13.64
N ASP A 251 -35.91 14.09 14.36
CA ASP A 251 -36.17 13.87 15.78
C ASP A 251 -35.77 15.09 16.63
N GLN A 252 -34.59 15.67 16.32
CA GLN A 252 -34.11 16.89 16.98
C GLN A 252 -35.01 18.10 16.69
N ARG A 253 -35.69 18.18 15.55
CA ARG A 253 -36.62 19.24 15.21
C ARG A 253 -37.76 19.34 16.24
N GLN A 254 -38.19 18.22 16.81
CA GLN A 254 -39.25 18.19 17.80
C GLN A 254 -38.83 18.75 19.17
N VAL A 255 -37.55 18.57 19.52
CA VAL A 255 -37.05 18.91 20.88
C VAL A 255 -36.13 20.12 20.89
N ALA A 256 -35.50 20.47 19.74
CA ALA A 256 -34.53 21.53 19.64
C ALA A 256 -34.76 22.46 18.43
N GLY A 257 -35.99 22.55 17.94
CA GLY A 257 -36.33 23.26 16.70
C GLY A 257 -35.91 24.74 16.64
N ARG A 258 -35.77 25.41 17.79
CA ARG A 258 -35.31 26.82 17.84
C ARG A 258 -33.81 27.00 17.60
N LYS A 259 -33.03 25.93 17.59
CA LYS A 259 -31.58 25.97 17.31
C LYS A 259 -31.39 26.24 15.81
N ALA A 260 -30.37 27.01 15.46
CA ALA A 260 -29.96 27.18 14.07
C ALA A 260 -29.57 25.83 13.48
N LEU A 261 -29.98 25.55 12.24
CA LEU A 261 -29.71 24.30 11.53
C LEU A 261 -28.21 24.02 11.46
N LYS A 262 -27.39 25.02 11.20
CA LYS A 262 -25.94 24.95 11.24
C LYS A 262 -25.40 24.46 12.59
N THR A 263 -25.95 24.94 13.71
CA THR A 263 -25.54 24.54 15.07
C THR A 263 -25.89 23.09 15.35
N VAL A 264 -27.02 22.62 14.83
CA VAL A 264 -27.42 21.23 14.97
C VAL A 264 -26.53 20.32 14.13
N LEU A 265 -26.23 20.71 12.88
CA LEU A 265 -25.33 19.94 12.01
C LEU A 265 -23.94 19.79 12.62
N ALA A 266 -23.44 20.80 13.34
CA ALA A 266 -22.14 20.76 14.04
C ALA A 266 -22.11 19.78 15.24
N GLN A 267 -23.21 19.13 15.60
CA GLN A 267 -23.26 18.03 16.57
C GLN A 267 -22.97 16.68 15.90
N HIS A 268 -23.09 16.57 14.58
CA HIS A 268 -22.93 15.35 13.80
C HIS A 268 -21.62 15.38 12.96
N LEU A 269 -21.16 16.57 12.60
CA LEU A 269 -19.91 16.77 11.83
C LEU A 269 -18.99 17.73 12.58
N PRO A 270 -17.67 17.67 12.35
CA PRO A 270 -16.74 18.62 12.95
C PRO A 270 -17.15 20.07 12.63
N ALA A 271 -17.24 20.94 13.63
CA ALA A 271 -17.74 22.31 13.48
C ALA A 271 -16.98 23.11 12.39
N ARG A 272 -15.64 22.98 12.34
CA ARG A 272 -14.82 23.61 11.28
C ARG A 272 -15.22 23.15 9.87
N LEU A 273 -15.59 21.89 9.71
CA LEU A 273 -16.06 21.35 8.42
C LEU A 273 -17.42 21.94 8.06
N VAL A 274 -18.33 22.02 9.02
CA VAL A 274 -19.65 22.65 8.83
C VAL A 274 -19.49 24.14 8.47
N ASP A 275 -18.59 24.86 9.13
CA ASP A 275 -18.30 26.27 8.81
C ASP A 275 -17.76 26.43 7.37
N TYR A 276 -16.87 25.52 6.96
CA TYR A 276 -16.31 25.52 5.61
C TYR A 276 -17.35 25.21 4.53
N LEU A 277 -18.26 24.27 4.79
CA LEU A 277 -19.31 23.84 3.85
C LEU A 277 -20.51 24.78 3.84
N ALA A 278 -20.72 25.59 4.89
CA ALA A 278 -21.91 26.43 5.07
C ALA A 278 -22.27 27.31 3.87
N PRO A 279 -21.33 27.93 3.14
CA PRO A 279 -21.66 28.73 1.96
C PRO A 279 -22.31 27.94 0.80
N ALA A 280 -22.11 26.62 0.76
CA ALA A 280 -22.61 25.74 -0.30
C ALA A 280 -23.82 24.89 0.16
N LEU A 281 -24.16 24.92 1.45
CA LEU A 281 -25.24 24.11 2.03
C LEU A 281 -26.45 24.98 2.43
N PRO A 282 -27.68 24.43 2.38
CA PRO A 282 -28.89 25.15 2.78
C PRO A 282 -29.04 25.19 4.32
N LEU A 283 -28.19 25.94 5.01
CA LEU A 283 -28.09 25.97 6.47
C LEU A 283 -28.73 27.23 7.12
N ASP A 284 -29.43 28.02 6.34
CA ASP A 284 -30.10 29.23 6.85
C ASP A 284 -31.33 28.88 7.72
N GLY A 285 -31.54 29.68 8.75
CA GLY A 285 -32.70 29.57 9.64
C GLY A 285 -32.53 28.52 10.76
N ASN A 286 -33.65 28.26 11.44
CA ASN A 286 -33.74 27.34 12.54
C ASN A 286 -34.16 25.92 12.05
N LEU A 287 -33.84 24.92 12.82
CA LEU A 287 -34.22 23.55 12.50
C LEU A 287 -35.76 23.37 12.37
N ALA A 288 -36.56 24.13 13.15
CA ALA A 288 -38.01 24.09 13.05
C ALA A 288 -38.55 24.56 11.69
N ASP A 289 -37.82 25.45 11.01
CA ASP A 289 -38.21 26.03 9.73
C ASP A 289 -37.80 25.13 8.54
N ALA A 290 -36.94 24.12 8.80
CA ALA A 290 -36.44 23.21 7.79
C ALA A 290 -37.50 22.15 7.44
N SER A 291 -37.96 22.12 6.19
CA SER A 291 -38.83 21.08 5.67
C SER A 291 -38.08 19.74 5.53
N ASP A 292 -38.83 18.64 5.46
CA ASP A 292 -38.24 17.32 5.16
C ASP A 292 -37.53 17.31 3.80
N ALA A 293 -38.01 18.06 2.83
CA ALA A 293 -37.36 18.19 1.52
C ALA A 293 -36.01 18.90 1.63
N LEU A 294 -35.90 19.97 2.41
CA LEU A 294 -34.63 20.66 2.68
C LEU A 294 -33.65 19.77 3.43
N LEU A 295 -34.13 19.03 4.44
CA LEU A 295 -33.25 18.10 5.19
C LEU A 295 -32.75 16.96 4.31
N ARG A 296 -33.55 16.46 3.37
CA ARG A 296 -33.09 15.48 2.38
C ARG A 296 -32.04 16.06 1.43
N ASP A 297 -32.29 17.25 0.84
CA ASP A 297 -31.31 17.92 -0.01
C ASP A 297 -29.98 18.15 0.72
N LEU A 298 -30.03 18.53 2.01
CA LEU A 298 -28.84 18.67 2.84
C LEU A 298 -28.08 17.32 2.99
N CYS A 299 -28.80 16.24 3.32
CA CYS A 299 -28.19 14.91 3.45
C CYS A 299 -27.63 14.44 2.11
N ASP A 300 -28.36 14.59 1.01
CA ASP A 300 -27.92 14.18 -0.33
C ASP A 300 -26.62 14.90 -0.73
N ARG A 301 -26.46 16.18 -0.41
CA ARG A 301 -25.22 16.94 -0.66
C ARG A 301 -24.05 16.47 0.20
N LEU A 302 -24.29 16.07 1.44
CA LEU A 302 -23.27 15.54 2.34
C LEU A 302 -22.87 14.11 1.99
N GLU A 303 -23.79 13.30 1.48
CA GLU A 303 -23.54 11.94 1.02
C GLU A 303 -22.82 11.89 -0.33
N ASN A 304 -23.00 12.92 -1.17
CA ASN A 304 -22.50 12.95 -2.53
C ASN A 304 -21.59 14.17 -2.78
N TRP A 305 -20.66 14.41 -1.86
CA TRP A 305 -19.70 15.50 -2.04
C TRP A 305 -18.68 15.16 -3.12
N GLU A 306 -18.92 15.63 -4.34
CA GLU A 306 -18.02 15.44 -5.47
C GLU A 306 -16.83 16.41 -5.37
N LEU A 307 -15.63 15.86 -5.50
CA LEU A 307 -14.38 16.60 -5.49
C LEU A 307 -13.55 16.22 -6.72
N ARG A 308 -12.78 17.18 -7.26
CA ARG A 308 -11.91 16.97 -8.42
C ARG A 308 -10.46 17.24 -8.06
N PRO A 309 -9.69 16.20 -7.66
CA PRO A 309 -8.26 16.34 -7.43
C PRO A 309 -7.56 16.83 -8.71
N THR A 310 -6.57 17.69 -8.56
CA THR A 310 -5.70 18.13 -9.67
C THR A 310 -4.48 17.23 -9.86
N GLY A 311 -4.26 16.29 -8.94
CA GLY A 311 -3.17 15.33 -8.98
C GLY A 311 -2.99 14.62 -7.64
N THR A 312 -1.80 14.05 -7.49
CA THR A 312 -1.36 13.40 -6.24
C THR A 312 0.00 13.96 -5.81
N GLU A 313 0.43 13.68 -4.57
CA GLU A 313 1.78 14.04 -4.12
C GLU A 313 2.90 13.21 -4.79
N GLY A 314 2.55 12.25 -5.64
CA GLY A 314 3.48 11.44 -6.42
C GLY A 314 4.30 10.46 -5.57
N TYR A 315 5.31 9.88 -6.20
CA TYR A 315 6.16 8.84 -5.57
C TYR A 315 6.87 9.26 -4.28
N ARG A 316 7.03 10.56 -4.05
CA ARG A 316 7.70 11.06 -2.84
C ARG A 316 7.02 10.64 -1.55
N THR A 317 5.67 10.56 -1.57
CA THR A 317 4.83 10.25 -0.41
C THR A 317 3.99 8.99 -0.60
N ALA A 318 3.95 8.45 -1.82
CA ALA A 318 3.23 7.22 -2.10
C ALA A 318 3.78 6.05 -1.29
N GLU A 319 2.91 5.27 -0.68
CA GLU A 319 3.35 4.07 0.04
C GLU A 319 3.82 2.97 -0.91
N VAL A 320 3.21 2.86 -2.10
CA VAL A 320 3.50 1.83 -3.10
C VAL A 320 3.48 2.37 -4.52
N THR A 321 4.02 1.58 -5.43
CA THR A 321 3.87 1.74 -6.88
C THR A 321 2.77 0.82 -7.38
N LEU A 322 1.76 1.36 -8.05
CA LEU A 322 0.81 0.58 -8.84
C LEU A 322 1.43 0.25 -10.19
N GLY A 323 1.18 -0.95 -10.69
CA GLY A 323 1.85 -1.47 -11.87
C GLY A 323 3.23 -2.05 -11.57
N GLY A 324 3.90 -2.60 -12.56
CA GLY A 324 5.19 -3.27 -12.39
C GLY A 324 5.50 -4.22 -13.53
N VAL A 325 6.37 -5.20 -13.29
CA VAL A 325 6.67 -6.26 -14.24
C VAL A 325 5.39 -7.03 -14.55
N ASP A 326 5.06 -7.12 -15.84
CA ASP A 326 3.81 -7.73 -16.28
C ASP A 326 3.76 -9.21 -15.90
N THR A 327 2.67 -9.59 -15.25
CA THR A 327 2.43 -10.93 -14.76
C THR A 327 2.27 -11.97 -15.87
N GLU A 328 1.95 -11.56 -17.09
CA GLU A 328 1.91 -12.48 -18.26
C GLU A 328 3.29 -13.07 -18.55
N GLY A 329 4.36 -12.34 -18.30
CA GLY A 329 5.74 -12.80 -18.46
C GLY A 329 6.25 -13.69 -17.31
N LEU A 330 5.48 -13.86 -16.23
CA LEU A 330 5.90 -14.55 -15.02
C LEU A 330 5.06 -15.81 -14.75
N SER A 331 5.66 -16.79 -14.08
CA SER A 331 4.97 -17.93 -13.50
C SER A 331 4.32 -17.53 -12.18
N SER A 332 3.02 -17.67 -12.04
CA SER A 332 2.29 -17.40 -10.79
C SER A 332 2.63 -18.38 -9.65
N GLN A 333 3.24 -19.51 -9.97
CA GLN A 333 3.65 -20.52 -8.98
C GLN A 333 5.06 -20.26 -8.45
N THR A 334 5.99 -19.86 -9.34
CA THR A 334 7.42 -19.76 -9.01
C THR A 334 7.95 -18.34 -8.99
N MET A 335 7.21 -17.36 -9.50
CA MET A 335 7.67 -15.99 -9.75
C MET A 335 8.78 -15.89 -10.80
N GLU A 336 9.09 -16.96 -11.51
CA GLU A 336 10.14 -17.06 -12.54
C GLU A 336 9.66 -16.41 -13.85
N ALA A 337 10.55 -15.74 -14.54
CA ALA A 337 10.32 -15.24 -15.89
C ALA A 337 10.22 -16.42 -16.87
N LYS A 338 9.11 -16.51 -17.62
CA LYS A 338 8.83 -17.63 -18.53
C LYS A 338 9.84 -17.76 -19.67
N THR A 339 10.39 -16.63 -20.11
CA THR A 339 11.34 -16.54 -21.24
C THR A 339 12.80 -16.49 -20.81
N VAL A 340 13.08 -16.33 -19.53
CA VAL A 340 14.45 -16.21 -18.99
C VAL A 340 14.63 -17.12 -17.78
N PRO A 341 14.93 -18.42 -18.00
CA PRO A 341 15.10 -19.36 -16.91
C PRO A 341 16.13 -18.89 -15.88
N GLY A 342 15.77 -19.00 -14.60
CA GLY A 342 16.60 -18.57 -13.48
C GLY A 342 16.44 -17.11 -13.06
N LEU A 343 15.62 -16.29 -13.76
CA LEU A 343 15.31 -14.91 -13.38
C LEU A 343 13.93 -14.85 -12.72
N TYR A 344 13.87 -14.27 -11.53
CA TYR A 344 12.64 -14.16 -10.72
C TYR A 344 12.36 -12.72 -10.35
N PHE A 345 11.06 -12.35 -10.25
CA PHE A 345 10.62 -11.04 -9.76
C PHE A 345 9.61 -11.24 -8.62
N ILE A 346 9.78 -10.52 -7.51
CA ILE A 346 8.95 -10.66 -6.32
C ILE A 346 8.56 -9.32 -5.70
N GLY A 347 7.55 -9.34 -4.85
CA GLY A 347 7.08 -8.16 -4.12
C GLY A 347 6.58 -7.05 -5.04
N GLU A 348 6.79 -5.81 -4.63
CA GLU A 348 6.31 -4.60 -5.31
C GLU A 348 6.94 -4.38 -6.72
N ALA A 349 7.95 -5.14 -7.11
CA ALA A 349 8.48 -5.12 -8.47
C ALA A 349 7.48 -5.68 -9.51
N VAL A 350 6.59 -6.56 -9.09
CA VAL A 350 5.58 -7.23 -9.92
C VAL A 350 4.30 -6.39 -9.97
N ASP A 351 3.56 -6.43 -11.09
CA ASP A 351 2.24 -5.81 -11.22
C ASP A 351 1.19 -6.49 -10.31
N VAL A 352 1.40 -6.38 -9.00
CA VAL A 352 0.49 -6.80 -7.93
C VAL A 352 0.58 -5.78 -6.80
N THR A 353 -0.47 -5.00 -6.60
CA THR A 353 -0.51 -3.91 -5.63
C THR A 353 -1.64 -4.12 -4.64
N GLY A 354 -1.32 -4.28 -3.37
CA GLY A 354 -2.29 -4.49 -2.30
C GLY A 354 -2.90 -3.20 -1.78
N TRP A 355 -4.05 -3.32 -1.14
CA TRP A 355 -4.69 -2.25 -0.38
C TRP A 355 -3.79 -1.77 0.77
N LEU A 356 -4.18 -0.62 1.36
CA LEU A 356 -3.57 -0.13 2.59
C LEU A 356 -3.90 -1.10 3.74
N GLY A 357 -2.90 -1.40 4.60
CA GLY A 357 -3.15 -2.18 5.80
C GLY A 357 -2.50 -3.56 5.84
N GLY A 358 -1.26 -3.68 5.39
CA GLY A 358 -0.44 -4.89 5.52
C GLY A 358 -0.43 -5.82 4.30
N TYR A 359 -1.33 -5.61 3.35
CA TYR A 359 -1.46 -6.46 2.15
C TYR A 359 -0.20 -6.49 1.30
N ASN A 360 0.47 -5.35 1.08
CA ASN A 360 1.69 -5.27 0.29
C ASN A 360 2.86 -6.02 0.94
N PHE A 361 2.92 -6.05 2.26
CA PHE A 361 3.88 -6.88 2.97
C PHE A 361 3.54 -8.36 2.84
N GLN A 362 2.26 -8.74 2.98
CA GLN A 362 1.86 -10.13 2.76
C GLN A 362 2.25 -10.59 1.36
N TRP A 363 2.02 -9.78 0.33
CA TRP A 363 2.47 -10.10 -1.03
C TRP A 363 3.99 -10.29 -1.12
N ALA A 364 4.77 -9.43 -0.46
CA ALA A 364 6.22 -9.56 -0.43
C ALA A 364 6.68 -10.88 0.27
N TRP A 365 5.99 -11.29 1.34
CA TRP A 365 6.25 -12.55 2.01
C TRP A 365 5.88 -13.74 1.12
N SER A 366 4.69 -13.75 0.57
CA SER A 366 4.15 -14.87 -0.22
C SER A 366 4.92 -15.07 -1.52
N SER A 367 5.18 -14.00 -2.28
CA SER A 367 5.96 -14.08 -3.52
C SER A 367 7.42 -14.43 -3.26
N GLY A 368 8.00 -13.90 -2.17
CA GLY A 368 9.36 -14.23 -1.74
C GLY A 368 9.49 -15.71 -1.37
N TRP A 369 8.56 -16.23 -0.59
CA TRP A 369 8.50 -17.65 -0.26
C TRP A 369 8.37 -18.52 -1.51
N ALA A 370 7.46 -18.16 -2.44
CA ALA A 370 7.22 -18.92 -3.67
C ALA A 370 8.48 -19.05 -4.52
N ALA A 371 9.21 -17.94 -4.72
CA ALA A 371 10.48 -17.96 -5.46
C ALA A 371 11.57 -18.76 -4.74
N GLY A 372 11.69 -18.61 -3.42
CA GLY A 372 12.66 -19.33 -2.63
C GLY A 372 12.49 -20.85 -2.72
N VAL A 373 11.28 -21.34 -2.48
CA VAL A 373 10.96 -22.77 -2.55
C VAL A 373 11.15 -23.34 -3.96
N ALA A 374 10.80 -22.57 -5.01
CA ALA A 374 11.01 -23.00 -6.39
C ALA A 374 12.50 -23.22 -6.69
N ILE A 375 13.36 -22.32 -6.24
CA ILE A 375 14.83 -22.46 -6.41
C ILE A 375 15.38 -23.66 -5.63
N ALA A 376 14.94 -23.87 -4.39
CA ALA A 376 15.33 -25.01 -3.59
C ALA A 376 14.91 -26.35 -4.22
N GLY A 377 13.73 -26.42 -4.83
CA GLY A 377 13.23 -27.57 -5.56
C GLY A 377 14.02 -27.90 -6.82
N ASN A 378 14.50 -26.88 -7.54
CA ASN A 378 15.31 -27.02 -8.75
C ASN A 378 16.79 -27.34 -8.44
N SER A 379 17.20 -27.31 -7.17
CA SER A 379 18.58 -27.56 -6.75
C SER A 379 18.82 -29.01 -6.33
N LYS A 380 17.77 -29.87 -6.41
CA LYS A 380 17.86 -31.35 -6.22
C LYS A 380 18.00 -32.02 -7.57
#